data_440013a0ddc32e4690346585124c0e9e
#
_entry.id   440013a0ddc32e4690346585124c0e9e
#
_cell.length_a   1.000
_cell.length_b   1.000
_cell.length_c   1.000
_cell.angle_alpha   90.00
_cell.angle_beta   90.00
_cell.angle_gamma   90.00
#
_symmetry.space_group_name_H-M   'P 1'
#
loop_
_entity.id
_entity.type
_entity.pdbx_description
1 polymer ?
#
loop_
_entity_poly.entity_id
_entity_poly.type
_entity_poly.pdbx_seq_one_letter_code
_entity_poly.pdbx_strand_id
1 'polypeptide(L)'
;MQRELDKGVPIENMVYINFDDERLHGMQADQLDLILQANYSVRETKPTFFFDEIQNVDGWENFARRLANQKYQVFITGSNAKMLSRDIQTVLGGRYIDVPIYPYSFAEFLSANNIELGSRWMYGQKRSEVERFFNEYFQWGGFPELTRFREKRVWLNGLYNRIFFNDLIVRNKIKNEEALRLALRKLAESVRQPVSYTRLCNMIKAVGVTCGTSTVIEYVSHFMDACLIFPIQNFASRFVERETTKKFYFVDNGLLNLFLLDNQSALLENICAIELRKRYGDKLYYYLHNIEVDFYVPEEDMAVQASYRLSDKSTIKREVDALVKLHMAHPLKKAVIVTRDEETTFNEEGLAIDVVPVWKWLLSPMNN
;
A
#
# COMPACT_ATOMS: atom_id res chain seq x y z
N MET A 1 -18.26 12.81 4.23
CA MET A 1 -19.42 13.74 4.16
C MET A 1 -20.68 13.05 3.64
N GLN A 2 -20.68 12.43 2.44
CA GLN A 2 -21.89 11.80 1.87
C GLN A 2 -22.59 10.84 2.85
N ARG A 3 -21.86 9.94 3.49
CA ARG A 3 -22.44 9.01 4.50
C ARG A 3 -23.11 9.70 5.68
N GLU A 4 -22.65 10.88 6.08
CA GLU A 4 -23.30 11.65 7.16
C GLU A 4 -24.57 12.34 6.65
N LEU A 5 -24.58 12.82 5.40
CA LEU A 5 -25.80 13.29 4.72
C LEU A 5 -26.85 12.16 4.63
N ASP A 6 -26.43 10.97 4.23
CA ASP A 6 -27.32 9.79 4.13
C ASP A 6 -27.90 9.36 5.50
N LYS A 7 -27.23 9.68 6.60
CA LYS A 7 -27.72 9.51 7.98
C LYS A 7 -28.65 10.65 8.45
N GLY A 8 -28.87 11.66 7.61
CA GLY A 8 -29.73 12.82 7.91
C GLY A 8 -29.02 13.96 8.65
N VAL A 9 -27.67 13.96 8.71
CA VAL A 9 -26.94 15.12 9.26
C VAL A 9 -27.06 16.27 8.25
N PRO A 10 -27.63 17.44 8.64
CA PRO A 10 -27.72 18.57 7.74
C PRO A 10 -26.34 19.07 7.29
N ILE A 11 -26.22 19.46 6.02
CA ILE A 11 -24.95 19.97 5.47
C ILE A 11 -24.45 21.19 6.24
N GLU A 12 -25.37 21.98 6.76
CA GLU A 12 -25.09 23.16 7.58
C GLU A 12 -24.35 22.81 8.89
N ASN A 13 -24.49 21.57 9.37
CA ASN A 13 -23.82 21.07 10.56
C ASN A 13 -22.49 20.38 10.23
N MET A 14 -21.98 20.50 9.00
CA MET A 14 -20.70 19.95 8.58
C MET A 14 -19.72 21.11 8.32
N VAL A 15 -18.54 21.02 8.93
CA VAL A 15 -17.45 21.97 8.73
C VAL A 15 -16.31 21.25 8.02
N TYR A 16 -16.02 21.61 6.77
CA TYR A 16 -14.91 21.11 6.00
C TYR A 16 -13.82 22.16 5.86
N ILE A 17 -12.60 21.80 6.17
CA ILE A 17 -11.42 22.65 6.02
C ILE A 17 -10.31 21.81 5.39
N ASN A 18 -9.74 22.33 4.31
CA ASN A 18 -8.52 21.81 3.69
C ASN A 18 -7.33 22.67 4.12
N PHE A 19 -6.41 22.11 4.88
CA PHE A 19 -5.20 22.78 5.36
C PHE A 19 -4.06 22.85 4.32
N ASP A 20 -4.30 22.32 3.09
CA ASP A 20 -3.41 22.54 1.95
C ASP A 20 -3.76 23.83 1.17
N ASP A 21 -4.80 24.56 1.59
CA ASP A 21 -5.19 25.86 1.02
C ASP A 21 -4.13 26.91 1.37
N GLU A 22 -3.62 27.64 0.35
CA GLU A 22 -2.58 28.64 0.54
C GLU A 22 -2.95 29.74 1.56
N ARG A 23 -4.25 30.02 1.75
CA ARG A 23 -4.75 31.00 2.71
C ARG A 23 -4.55 30.59 4.15
N LEU A 24 -4.34 29.30 4.40
CA LEU A 24 -4.11 28.72 5.72
C LEU A 24 -2.64 28.38 5.95
N HIS A 25 -1.76 28.63 4.98
CA HIS A 25 -0.33 28.38 5.16
C HIS A 25 0.24 29.15 6.33
N GLY A 26 0.96 28.44 7.20
CA GLY A 26 1.55 29.02 8.42
C GLY A 26 0.59 29.15 9.60
N MET A 27 -0.63 28.62 9.49
CA MET A 27 -1.57 28.54 10.61
C MET A 27 -0.94 27.77 11.78
N GLN A 28 -1.05 28.30 12.98
CA GLN A 28 -0.52 27.70 14.19
C GLN A 28 -1.62 26.96 14.96
N ALA A 29 -1.23 26.01 15.83
CA ALA A 29 -2.19 25.20 16.59
C ALA A 29 -3.14 26.01 17.48
N ASP A 30 -2.70 27.13 18.02
CA ASP A 30 -3.52 28.04 18.84
C ASP A 30 -4.59 28.76 18.03
N GLN A 31 -4.39 28.94 16.73
CA GLN A 31 -5.35 29.53 15.80
C GLN A 31 -6.46 28.55 15.38
N LEU A 32 -6.31 27.24 15.61
CA LEU A 32 -7.36 26.25 15.28
C LEU A 32 -8.68 26.51 16.03
N ASP A 33 -8.64 27.23 17.17
CA ASP A 33 -9.84 27.64 17.89
C ASP A 33 -10.73 28.64 17.13
N LEU A 34 -10.17 29.37 16.16
CA LEU A 34 -10.92 30.24 15.27
C LEU A 34 -12.00 29.48 14.49
N ILE A 35 -11.74 28.19 14.20
CA ILE A 35 -12.70 27.32 13.51
C ILE A 35 -13.97 27.12 14.35
N LEU A 36 -13.81 26.87 15.66
CA LEU A 36 -14.93 26.75 16.58
C LEU A 36 -15.67 28.09 16.75
N GLN A 37 -14.92 29.18 16.93
CA GLN A 37 -15.48 30.52 17.06
C GLN A 37 -16.28 30.91 15.82
N ALA A 38 -15.73 30.69 14.62
CA ALA A 38 -16.42 30.96 13.37
C ALA A 38 -17.72 30.14 13.22
N ASN A 39 -17.68 28.86 13.58
CA ASN A 39 -18.90 28.03 13.54
C ASN A 39 -19.95 28.56 14.51
N TYR A 40 -19.61 28.85 15.76
CA TYR A 40 -20.55 29.30 16.80
C TYR A 40 -20.99 30.76 16.65
N SER A 41 -20.27 31.57 15.85
CA SER A 41 -20.76 32.91 15.48
C SER A 41 -21.94 32.89 14.51
N VAL A 42 -22.11 31.76 13.79
CA VAL A 42 -23.16 31.59 12.78
C VAL A 42 -24.25 30.60 13.23
N ARG A 43 -23.90 29.64 14.10
CA ARG A 43 -24.78 28.52 14.49
C ARG A 43 -24.55 28.09 15.94
N GLU A 44 -25.62 27.68 16.61
CA GLU A 44 -25.56 27.15 17.98
C GLU A 44 -25.36 25.62 18.02
N THR A 45 -25.55 24.94 16.86
CA THR A 45 -25.48 23.49 16.79
C THR A 45 -24.03 22.99 16.77
N LYS A 46 -23.81 21.83 17.40
CA LYS A 46 -22.53 21.17 17.43
C LYS A 46 -22.16 20.59 16.06
N PRO A 47 -21.04 21.00 15.43
CA PRO A 47 -20.72 20.54 14.08
C PRO A 47 -20.03 19.17 14.08
N THR A 48 -20.11 18.51 12.92
CA THR A 48 -19.21 17.43 12.52
C THR A 48 -18.06 18.02 11.71
N PHE A 49 -16.83 17.76 12.11
CA PHE A 49 -15.64 18.29 11.45
C PHE A 49 -15.05 17.32 10.43
N PHE A 50 -14.60 17.87 9.32
CA PHE A 50 -13.83 17.20 8.28
C PHE A 50 -12.57 18.03 8.00
N PHE A 51 -11.45 17.57 8.53
CA PHE A 51 -10.16 18.23 8.40
C PHE A 51 -9.30 17.47 7.39
N ASP A 52 -8.99 18.12 6.28
CA ASP A 52 -8.22 17.58 5.19
C ASP A 52 -6.79 18.12 5.27
N GLU A 53 -5.77 17.24 5.14
CA GLU A 53 -4.35 17.57 5.22
C GLU A 53 -3.95 18.31 6.52
N ILE A 54 -4.56 17.97 7.68
CA ILE A 54 -4.37 18.68 8.95
C ILE A 54 -2.92 18.64 9.46
N GLN A 55 -2.10 17.69 9.00
CA GLN A 55 -0.68 17.59 9.34
C GLN A 55 0.15 18.81 8.87
N ASN A 56 -0.42 19.69 8.06
CA ASN A 56 0.19 20.96 7.69
C ASN A 56 0.17 22.01 8.83
N VAL A 57 -0.52 21.71 9.95
CA VAL A 57 -0.51 22.51 11.17
C VAL A 57 0.21 21.76 12.28
N ASP A 58 1.40 22.22 12.69
CA ASP A 58 2.16 21.59 13.76
C ASP A 58 1.38 21.61 15.08
N GLY A 59 1.30 20.46 15.79
CA GLY A 59 0.63 20.36 17.09
C GLY A 59 -0.91 20.21 17.01
N TRP A 60 -1.46 19.95 15.84
CA TRP A 60 -2.89 19.73 15.60
C TRP A 60 -3.51 18.61 16.47
N GLU A 61 -2.70 17.65 16.91
CA GLU A 61 -3.14 16.47 17.65
C GLU A 61 -3.79 16.84 18.99
N ASN A 62 -3.28 17.90 19.63
CA ASN A 62 -3.85 18.40 20.88
C ASN A 62 -5.24 19.00 20.68
N PHE A 63 -5.44 19.70 19.57
CA PHE A 63 -6.76 20.22 19.16
C PHE A 63 -7.74 19.07 18.86
N ALA A 64 -7.34 18.10 18.06
CA ALA A 64 -8.15 16.94 17.74
C ALA A 64 -8.54 16.15 19.01
N ARG A 65 -7.59 15.93 19.93
CA ARG A 65 -7.84 15.27 21.22
C ARG A 65 -8.85 16.06 22.05
N ARG A 66 -8.75 17.38 22.10
CA ARG A 66 -9.68 18.24 22.83
C ARG A 66 -11.10 18.16 22.24
N LEU A 67 -11.24 18.19 20.91
CA LEU A 67 -12.52 17.99 20.23
C LEU A 67 -13.15 16.64 20.57
N ALA A 68 -12.33 15.56 20.52
CA ALA A 68 -12.80 14.22 20.88
C ALA A 68 -13.25 14.14 22.35
N ASN A 69 -12.51 14.76 23.30
CA ASN A 69 -12.93 14.83 24.71
C ASN A 69 -14.25 15.57 24.90
N GLN A 70 -14.50 16.58 24.07
CA GLN A 70 -15.75 17.33 24.05
C GLN A 70 -16.85 16.64 23.25
N LYS A 71 -16.62 15.39 22.80
CA LYS A 71 -17.60 14.57 22.06
C LYS A 71 -17.98 15.17 20.69
N TYR A 72 -17.09 15.87 20.01
CA TYR A 72 -17.25 16.19 18.61
C TYR A 72 -16.96 14.96 17.75
N GLN A 73 -17.68 14.84 16.64
CA GLN A 73 -17.35 13.90 15.59
C GLN A 73 -16.34 14.57 14.65
N VAL A 74 -15.17 13.98 14.50
CA VAL A 74 -14.08 14.55 13.72
C VAL A 74 -13.55 13.50 12.76
N PHE A 75 -13.53 13.83 11.49
CA PHE A 75 -12.88 13.06 10.44
C PHE A 75 -11.62 13.81 10.01
N ILE A 76 -10.52 13.11 9.97
CA ILE A 76 -9.21 13.67 9.64
C ILE A 76 -8.64 12.88 8.49
N THR A 77 -8.11 13.57 7.48
CA THR A 77 -7.32 12.96 6.42
C THR A 77 -5.91 13.51 6.43
N GLY A 78 -5.00 12.76 5.86
CA GLY A 78 -3.64 13.18 5.62
C GLY A 78 -2.88 12.20 4.74
N SER A 79 -2.01 12.72 3.91
CA SER A 79 -1.20 11.98 2.94
C SER A 79 0.08 11.38 3.53
N ASN A 80 0.27 11.40 4.86
CA ASN A 80 1.51 10.98 5.50
C ASN A 80 1.26 9.89 6.54
N ALA A 81 1.94 8.74 6.40
CA ALA A 81 1.92 7.66 7.38
C ALA A 81 2.44 8.08 8.78
N LYS A 82 3.16 9.20 8.90
CA LYS A 82 3.51 9.78 10.21
C LYS A 82 2.30 10.14 11.06
N MET A 83 1.13 10.36 10.46
CA MET A 83 -0.12 10.52 11.20
C MET A 83 -0.49 9.29 12.04
N LEU A 84 0.12 8.14 11.73
CA LEU A 84 0.01 6.88 12.48
C LEU A 84 1.16 6.67 13.46
N SER A 85 2.05 7.67 13.62
CA SER A 85 3.20 7.56 14.52
C SER A 85 2.76 7.29 15.96
N ARG A 86 3.63 6.62 16.72
CA ARG A 86 3.39 6.33 18.15
C ARG A 86 3.15 7.61 18.94
N ASP A 87 3.78 8.71 18.55
CA ASP A 87 3.63 10.01 19.23
C ASP A 87 2.21 10.54 19.08
N ILE A 88 1.64 10.51 17.86
CA ILE A 88 0.26 10.90 17.59
C ILE A 88 -0.71 9.95 18.29
N GLN A 89 -0.46 8.65 18.22
CA GLN A 89 -1.25 7.64 18.92
C GLN A 89 -1.27 7.89 20.44
N THR A 90 -0.13 8.25 21.01
CA THR A 90 -0.01 8.58 22.43
C THR A 90 -0.80 9.84 22.78
N VAL A 91 -0.70 10.90 21.96
CA VAL A 91 -1.43 12.16 22.18
C VAL A 91 -2.94 11.94 22.06
N LEU A 92 -3.41 11.21 21.04
CA LEU A 92 -4.85 10.94 20.83
C LEU A 92 -5.41 9.94 21.86
N GLY A 93 -4.55 9.13 22.48
CA GLY A 93 -4.92 8.26 23.61
C GLY A 93 -6.02 7.25 23.31
N GLY A 94 -5.96 6.58 22.15
CA GLY A 94 -6.92 5.56 21.75
C GLY A 94 -8.33 6.07 21.39
N ARG A 95 -8.49 7.38 21.16
CA ARG A 95 -9.77 8.04 20.81
C ARG A 95 -9.99 8.19 19.31
N TYR A 96 -9.37 7.36 18.52
CA TYR A 96 -9.49 7.39 17.07
C TYR A 96 -9.56 5.97 16.50
N ILE A 97 -10.08 5.89 15.30
CA ILE A 97 -10.06 4.69 14.46
C ILE A 97 -9.28 5.06 13.21
N ASP A 98 -8.24 4.30 12.93
CA ASP A 98 -7.48 4.45 11.71
C ASP A 98 -8.12 3.66 10.57
N VAL A 99 -8.25 4.29 9.41
CA VAL A 99 -8.80 3.69 8.21
C VAL A 99 -7.85 3.96 7.05
N PRO A 100 -6.97 3.00 6.71
CA PRO A 100 -6.07 3.16 5.58
C PRO A 100 -6.85 3.18 4.27
N ILE A 101 -6.57 4.18 3.42
CA ILE A 101 -7.14 4.31 2.08
C ILE A 101 -6.07 3.90 1.07
N TYR A 102 -6.36 2.87 0.30
CA TYR A 102 -5.49 2.36 -0.76
C TYR A 102 -5.99 2.81 -2.14
N PRO A 103 -5.13 2.77 -3.17
CA PRO A 103 -5.60 2.77 -4.56
C PRO A 103 -6.66 1.67 -4.76
N TYR A 104 -7.50 1.80 -5.78
CA TYR A 104 -8.53 0.80 -6.07
C TYR A 104 -7.99 -0.62 -6.06
N SER A 105 -8.71 -1.55 -5.44
CA SER A 105 -8.59 -2.97 -5.74
C SER A 105 -9.04 -3.25 -7.17
N PHE A 106 -8.74 -4.42 -7.70
CA PHE A 106 -9.19 -4.75 -9.07
C PHE A 106 -10.71 -4.75 -9.19
N ALA A 107 -11.43 -5.20 -8.16
CA ALA A 107 -12.89 -5.15 -8.13
C ALA A 107 -13.43 -3.71 -8.15
N GLU A 108 -12.86 -2.82 -7.34
CA GLU A 108 -13.21 -1.39 -7.33
C GLU A 108 -12.86 -0.71 -8.66
N PHE A 109 -11.71 -1.07 -9.27
CA PHE A 109 -11.30 -0.57 -10.59
C PHE A 109 -12.32 -0.98 -11.67
N LEU A 110 -12.79 -2.22 -11.67
CA LEU A 110 -13.85 -2.68 -12.57
C LEU A 110 -15.15 -1.88 -12.36
N SER A 111 -15.56 -1.73 -11.11
CA SER A 111 -16.76 -0.96 -10.76
C SER A 111 -16.67 0.50 -11.21
N ALA A 112 -15.50 1.15 -11.00
CA ALA A 112 -15.25 2.52 -11.46
C ALA A 112 -15.28 2.68 -12.99
N ASN A 113 -15.07 1.58 -13.73
CA ASN A 113 -15.20 1.50 -15.18
C ASN A 113 -16.58 0.97 -15.63
N ASN A 114 -17.57 0.92 -14.75
CA ASN A 114 -18.93 0.43 -14.99
C ASN A 114 -18.99 -1.04 -15.43
N ILE A 115 -18.05 -1.86 -14.95
CA ILE A 115 -18.00 -3.30 -15.19
C ILE A 115 -18.61 -4.02 -13.99
N GLU A 116 -19.84 -4.46 -14.12
CA GLU A 116 -20.49 -5.29 -13.12
C GLU A 116 -20.30 -6.78 -13.40
N LEU A 117 -19.92 -7.51 -12.34
CA LEU A 117 -19.70 -8.95 -12.39
C LEU A 117 -20.97 -9.69 -11.93
N GLY A 118 -21.74 -10.21 -12.85
CA GLY A 118 -22.84 -11.14 -12.56
C GLY A 118 -22.33 -12.52 -12.20
N SER A 119 -23.20 -13.39 -11.68
CA SER A 119 -22.80 -14.75 -11.21
C SER A 119 -22.13 -15.66 -12.25
N ARG A 120 -22.31 -15.38 -13.53
CA ARG A 120 -21.79 -16.18 -14.66
C ARG A 120 -20.79 -15.43 -15.55
N TRP A 121 -20.18 -14.36 -15.07
CA TRP A 121 -19.28 -13.50 -15.85
C TRP A 121 -18.10 -14.24 -16.48
N MET A 122 -17.63 -15.34 -15.86
CA MET A 122 -16.50 -16.17 -16.35
C MET A 122 -16.80 -16.95 -17.64
N TYR A 123 -18.07 -17.07 -18.05
CA TYR A 123 -18.51 -17.92 -19.16
C TYR A 123 -18.99 -17.13 -20.37
N GLY A 124 -18.36 -16.03 -20.76
CA GLY A 124 -18.81 -15.27 -21.92
C GLY A 124 -17.94 -14.07 -22.26
N GLN A 125 -18.48 -13.15 -23.06
CA GLN A 125 -17.77 -11.92 -23.49
C GLN A 125 -17.28 -11.08 -22.31
N LYS A 126 -17.95 -11.15 -21.17
CA LYS A 126 -17.59 -10.43 -19.95
C LYS A 126 -16.20 -10.83 -19.44
N ARG A 127 -15.82 -12.09 -19.60
CA ARG A 127 -14.48 -12.57 -19.24
C ARG A 127 -13.38 -11.82 -20.02
N SER A 128 -13.50 -11.73 -21.34
CA SER A 128 -12.52 -11.02 -22.19
C SER A 128 -12.46 -9.54 -21.86
N GLU A 129 -13.58 -8.93 -21.46
CA GLU A 129 -13.63 -7.56 -21.01
C GLU A 129 -12.88 -7.38 -19.68
N VAL A 130 -13.09 -8.27 -18.70
CA VAL A 130 -12.37 -8.29 -17.41
C VAL A 130 -10.87 -8.48 -17.63
N GLU A 131 -10.46 -9.42 -18.51
CA GLU A 131 -9.04 -9.65 -18.82
C GLU A 131 -8.40 -8.42 -19.49
N ARG A 132 -9.12 -7.70 -20.35
CA ARG A 132 -8.66 -6.45 -20.95
C ARG A 132 -8.44 -5.36 -19.88
N PHE A 133 -9.40 -5.15 -18.98
CA PHE A 133 -9.26 -4.20 -17.88
C PHE A 133 -8.19 -4.64 -16.88
N PHE A 134 -8.02 -5.95 -16.69
CA PHE A 134 -6.93 -6.46 -15.87
C PHE A 134 -5.55 -6.11 -16.45
N ASN A 135 -5.34 -6.22 -17.77
CA ASN A 135 -4.08 -5.80 -18.39
C ASN A 135 -3.76 -4.32 -18.12
N GLU A 136 -4.78 -3.47 -18.13
CA GLU A 136 -4.64 -2.06 -17.81
C GLU A 136 -4.28 -1.84 -16.34
N TYR A 137 -5.04 -2.45 -15.43
CA TYR A 137 -4.82 -2.39 -13.98
C TYR A 137 -3.45 -2.96 -13.59
N PHE A 138 -3.05 -4.08 -14.20
CA PHE A 138 -1.77 -4.73 -13.95
C PHE A 138 -0.58 -3.83 -14.27
N GLN A 139 -0.64 -3.07 -15.36
CA GLN A 139 0.44 -2.18 -15.79
C GLN A 139 0.40 -0.82 -15.12
N TRP A 140 -0.78 -0.25 -14.93
CA TRP A 140 -0.94 1.15 -14.54
C TRP A 140 -1.44 1.35 -13.12
N GLY A 141 -1.82 0.27 -12.43
CA GLY A 141 -2.26 0.34 -11.04
C GLY A 141 -3.70 0.79 -10.86
N GLY A 142 -4.03 1.17 -9.63
CA GLY A 142 -5.39 1.44 -9.17
C GLY A 142 -5.66 2.88 -8.73
N PHE A 143 -4.83 3.86 -9.07
CA PHE A 143 -5.15 5.25 -8.73
C PHE A 143 -6.46 5.68 -9.41
N PRO A 144 -7.44 6.22 -8.66
CA PRO A 144 -8.78 6.55 -9.19
C PRO A 144 -8.75 7.47 -10.41
N GLU A 145 -7.84 8.43 -10.43
CA GLU A 145 -7.71 9.40 -11.51
C GLU A 145 -7.33 8.76 -12.84
N LEU A 146 -6.59 7.63 -12.81
CA LEU A 146 -6.15 6.93 -14.02
C LEU A 146 -7.31 6.39 -14.86
N THR A 147 -8.49 6.20 -14.29
CA THR A 147 -9.69 5.79 -15.03
C THR A 147 -10.11 6.86 -16.06
N ARG A 148 -9.72 8.12 -15.86
CA ARG A 148 -10.10 9.27 -16.69
C ARG A 148 -8.97 9.77 -17.61
N PHE A 149 -7.70 9.36 -17.34
CA PHE A 149 -6.56 9.83 -18.12
C PHE A 149 -6.18 8.84 -19.21
N ARG A 150 -6.01 9.34 -20.45
CA ARG A 150 -5.55 8.54 -21.59
C ARG A 150 -4.05 8.27 -21.49
N GLU A 151 -3.26 9.28 -21.19
CA GLU A 151 -1.80 9.21 -21.08
C GLU A 151 -1.35 8.85 -19.66
N LYS A 152 -1.62 7.60 -19.26
CA LYS A 152 -1.43 7.11 -17.88
C LYS A 152 0.00 7.28 -17.36
N ARG A 153 1.01 7.01 -18.22
CA ARG A 153 2.42 7.16 -17.85
C ARG A 153 2.79 8.63 -17.55
N VAL A 154 2.23 9.56 -18.28
CA VAL A 154 2.46 11.00 -18.06
C VAL A 154 1.88 11.41 -16.72
N TRP A 155 0.66 10.98 -16.41
CA TRP A 155 0.02 11.28 -15.15
C TRP A 155 0.79 10.67 -13.96
N LEU A 156 1.17 9.39 -14.04
CA LEU A 156 1.96 8.70 -13.00
C LEU A 156 3.32 9.37 -12.78
N ASN A 157 4.01 9.81 -13.82
CA ASN A 157 5.24 10.59 -13.69
C ASN A 157 4.99 11.91 -12.97
N GLY A 158 3.89 12.61 -13.29
CA GLY A 158 3.48 13.83 -12.59
C GLY A 158 3.22 13.58 -11.09
N LEU A 159 2.48 12.53 -10.75
CA LEU A 159 2.24 12.11 -9.36
C LEU A 159 3.56 11.78 -8.65
N TYR A 160 4.40 10.94 -9.25
CA TYR A 160 5.71 10.58 -8.70
C TYR A 160 6.57 11.82 -8.44
N ASN A 161 6.66 12.73 -9.39
CA ASN A 161 7.44 13.96 -9.23
C ASN A 161 6.90 14.83 -8.08
N ARG A 162 5.58 14.97 -7.96
CA ARG A 162 4.97 15.71 -6.85
C ARG A 162 5.34 15.10 -5.51
N ILE A 163 5.18 13.78 -5.35
CA ILE A 163 5.55 13.06 -4.11
C ILE A 163 7.05 13.22 -3.86
N PHE A 164 7.88 13.03 -4.89
CA PHE A 164 9.32 13.08 -4.76
C PHE A 164 9.82 14.45 -4.32
N PHE A 165 9.33 15.52 -4.93
CA PHE A 165 9.77 16.89 -4.58
C PHE A 165 9.12 17.38 -3.30
N ASN A 166 7.80 17.30 -3.17
CA ASN A 166 7.10 17.92 -2.03
C ASN A 166 7.20 17.05 -0.77
N ASP A 167 6.85 15.75 -0.87
CA ASP A 167 6.73 14.90 0.31
C ASP A 167 8.07 14.32 0.77
N LEU A 168 9.02 14.10 -0.14
CA LEU A 168 10.33 13.59 0.23
C LEU A 168 11.35 14.72 0.40
N ILE A 169 11.64 15.51 -0.64
CA ILE A 169 12.75 16.48 -0.61
C ILE A 169 12.41 17.68 0.29
N VAL A 170 11.36 18.40 -0.02
CA VAL A 170 11.02 19.66 0.67
C VAL A 170 10.68 19.39 2.13
N ARG A 171 9.75 18.47 2.40
CA ARG A 171 9.28 18.14 3.74
C ARG A 171 10.41 17.64 4.65
N ASN A 172 11.32 16.80 4.17
CA ASN A 172 12.40 16.22 4.96
C ASN A 172 13.74 16.97 4.78
N LYS A 173 13.77 18.08 4.06
CA LYS A 173 14.96 18.91 3.81
C LYS A 173 16.15 18.09 3.28
N ILE A 174 15.87 17.18 2.35
CA ILE A 174 16.87 16.28 1.78
C ILE A 174 17.90 17.07 0.95
N LYS A 175 19.18 16.88 1.27
CA LYS A 175 20.29 17.56 0.56
C LYS A 175 20.85 16.74 -0.61
N ASN A 176 20.83 15.41 -0.49
CA ASN A 176 21.38 14.51 -1.52
C ASN A 176 20.23 13.82 -2.27
N GLU A 177 19.65 14.57 -3.23
CA GLU A 177 18.52 14.11 -4.04
C GLU A 177 18.91 12.93 -4.94
N GLU A 178 20.14 12.87 -5.42
CA GLU A 178 20.63 11.80 -6.28
C GLU A 178 20.67 10.47 -5.53
N ALA A 179 21.21 10.46 -4.31
CA ALA A 179 21.22 9.26 -3.46
C ALA A 179 19.79 8.81 -3.11
N LEU A 180 18.88 9.75 -2.84
CA LEU A 180 17.47 9.46 -2.58
C LEU A 180 16.82 8.78 -3.81
N ARG A 181 17.01 9.34 -5.02
CA ARG A 181 16.47 8.80 -6.28
C ARG A 181 17.02 7.42 -6.59
N LEU A 182 18.33 7.22 -6.40
CA LEU A 182 18.97 5.92 -6.58
C LEU A 182 18.49 4.89 -5.57
N ALA A 183 18.27 5.27 -4.31
CA ALA A 183 17.73 4.38 -3.30
C ALA A 183 16.34 3.83 -3.71
N LEU A 184 15.42 4.69 -4.15
CA LEU A 184 14.10 4.28 -4.59
C LEU A 184 14.15 3.39 -5.84
N ARG A 185 14.99 3.75 -6.82
CA ARG A 185 15.19 2.95 -8.03
C ARG A 185 15.75 1.56 -7.70
N LYS A 186 16.73 1.48 -6.79
CA LYS A 186 17.30 0.19 -6.38
C LYS A 186 16.31 -0.67 -5.60
N LEU A 187 15.43 -0.07 -4.81
CA LEU A 187 14.32 -0.80 -4.19
C LEU A 187 13.35 -1.35 -5.24
N ALA A 188 13.00 -0.57 -6.27
CA ALA A 188 12.15 -1.05 -7.37
C ALA A 188 12.78 -2.24 -8.11
N GLU A 189 14.07 -2.17 -8.42
CA GLU A 189 14.81 -3.27 -9.04
C GLU A 189 14.93 -4.52 -8.15
N SER A 190 14.72 -4.37 -6.83
CA SER A 190 14.87 -5.43 -5.83
C SER A 190 13.53 -5.94 -5.28
N VAL A 191 12.39 -5.58 -5.86
CA VAL A 191 11.04 -5.94 -5.36
C VAL A 191 10.91 -7.43 -5.02
N ARG A 192 11.51 -8.32 -5.80
CA ARG A 192 11.43 -9.77 -5.61
C ARG A 192 12.46 -10.35 -4.62
N GLN A 193 13.33 -9.52 -4.06
CA GLN A 193 14.46 -10.01 -3.26
C GLN A 193 14.56 -9.27 -1.92
N PRO A 194 14.93 -9.97 -0.84
CA PRO A 194 15.27 -9.31 0.41
C PRO A 194 16.48 -8.37 0.25
N VAL A 195 16.35 -7.18 0.79
CA VAL A 195 17.39 -6.15 0.74
C VAL A 195 17.68 -5.66 2.15
N SER A 196 18.98 -5.69 2.54
CA SER A 196 19.44 -5.02 3.75
C SER A 196 19.82 -3.57 3.45
N TYR A 197 19.69 -2.71 4.45
CA TYR A 197 20.09 -1.30 4.32
C TYR A 197 21.55 -1.14 3.93
N THR A 198 22.44 -2.01 4.45
CA THR A 198 23.86 -2.02 4.09
C THR A 198 24.04 -2.39 2.61
N ARG A 199 23.33 -3.41 2.11
CA ARG A 199 23.37 -3.79 0.69
C ARG A 199 22.89 -2.64 -0.19
N LEU A 200 21.78 -1.99 0.16
CA LEU A 200 21.23 -0.84 -0.57
C LEU A 200 22.25 0.32 -0.60
N CYS A 201 22.87 0.65 0.54
CA CYS A 201 23.94 1.64 0.61
C CYS A 201 25.12 1.31 -0.32
N ASN A 202 25.57 0.05 -0.33
CA ASN A 202 26.68 -0.39 -1.20
C ASN A 202 26.30 -0.31 -2.69
N MET A 203 25.07 -0.62 -3.07
CA MET A 203 24.58 -0.47 -4.45
C MET A 203 24.60 1.00 -4.91
N ILE A 204 24.24 1.95 -4.03
CA ILE A 204 24.30 3.39 -4.31
C ILE A 204 25.77 3.84 -4.47
N LYS A 205 26.66 3.41 -3.57
CA LYS A 205 28.09 3.72 -3.66
C LYS A 205 28.76 3.18 -4.93
N ALA A 206 28.32 2.00 -5.40
CA ALA A 206 28.88 1.37 -6.60
C ALA A 206 28.65 2.20 -7.88
N VAL A 207 27.68 3.11 -7.90
CA VAL A 207 27.46 4.05 -9.03
C VAL A 207 28.08 5.43 -8.77
N GLY A 208 28.97 5.55 -7.77
CA GLY A 208 29.74 6.76 -7.50
C GLY A 208 29.11 7.77 -6.55
N VAL A 209 27.92 7.47 -6.01
CA VAL A 209 27.22 8.40 -5.10
C VAL A 209 27.49 8.06 -3.65
N THR A 210 27.99 9.03 -2.89
CA THR A 210 28.34 8.84 -1.47
C THR A 210 27.11 8.98 -0.58
N CYS A 211 26.84 7.95 0.23
CA CYS A 211 25.84 7.99 1.30
C CYS A 211 26.23 7.07 2.46
N GLY A 212 25.71 7.34 3.65
CA GLY A 212 25.85 6.47 4.83
C GLY A 212 24.67 5.48 4.93
N THR A 213 24.88 4.38 5.68
CA THR A 213 23.79 3.43 5.94
C THR A 213 22.66 4.06 6.76
N SER A 214 22.98 4.95 7.71
CA SER A 214 21.97 5.73 8.46
C SER A 214 21.09 6.57 7.53
N THR A 215 21.70 7.25 6.57
CA THR A 215 20.98 8.04 5.55
C THR A 215 20.05 7.18 4.70
N VAL A 216 20.51 5.98 4.34
CA VAL A 216 19.67 5.02 3.58
C VAL A 216 18.47 4.56 4.42
N ILE A 217 18.65 4.31 5.72
CA ILE A 217 17.56 3.97 6.64
C ILE A 217 16.53 5.11 6.70
N GLU A 218 16.99 6.36 6.81
CA GLU A 218 16.14 7.54 6.78
C GLU A 218 15.36 7.66 5.46
N TYR A 219 16.02 7.47 4.32
CA TYR A 219 15.36 7.51 3.01
C TYR A 219 14.28 6.44 2.87
N VAL A 220 14.55 5.21 3.29
CA VAL A 220 13.55 4.14 3.27
C VAL A 220 12.37 4.46 4.20
N SER A 221 12.64 5.06 5.38
CA SER A 221 11.56 5.54 6.26
C SER A 221 10.71 6.61 5.56
N HIS A 222 11.34 7.58 4.89
CA HIS A 222 10.61 8.62 4.16
C HIS A 222 9.78 8.06 3.00
N PHE A 223 10.25 7.03 2.30
CA PHE A 223 9.45 6.36 1.27
C PHE A 223 8.21 5.66 1.86
N MET A 224 8.35 5.05 3.03
CA MET A 224 7.22 4.46 3.75
C MET A 224 6.26 5.54 4.26
N ASP A 225 6.79 6.64 4.83
CA ASP A 225 6.00 7.76 5.30
C ASP A 225 5.20 8.45 4.18
N ALA A 226 5.79 8.54 2.98
CA ALA A 226 5.12 9.05 1.78
C ALA A 226 4.20 8.03 1.09
N CYS A 227 3.93 6.89 1.73
CA CYS A 227 3.10 5.81 1.18
C CYS A 227 3.51 5.38 -0.23
N LEU A 228 4.83 5.34 -0.53
CA LEU A 228 5.35 4.83 -1.80
C LEU A 228 5.61 3.33 -1.76
N ILE A 229 6.11 2.85 -0.62
CA ILE A 229 6.49 1.45 -0.40
C ILE A 229 6.02 0.97 0.97
N PHE A 230 5.94 -0.35 1.11
CA PHE A 230 5.76 -1.03 2.39
C PHE A 230 6.69 -2.24 2.51
N PRO A 231 7.16 -2.56 3.74
CA PRO A 231 8.03 -3.70 3.99
C PRO A 231 7.22 -4.96 4.29
N ILE A 232 7.82 -6.12 3.97
CA ILE A 232 7.41 -7.43 4.49
C ILE A 232 8.63 -8.08 5.14
N GLN A 233 8.45 -8.62 6.35
CA GLN A 233 9.52 -9.25 7.14
C GLN A 233 9.62 -10.74 6.85
N ASN A 234 10.80 -11.32 7.10
CA ASN A 234 10.98 -12.77 7.05
C ASN A 234 10.45 -13.42 8.34
N PHE A 235 9.52 -14.35 8.20
CA PHE A 235 8.97 -15.08 9.33
C PHE A 235 10.04 -15.92 10.07
N ALA A 236 10.93 -16.55 9.31
CA ALA A 236 11.96 -17.45 9.85
C ALA A 236 13.16 -16.74 10.50
N SER A 237 13.33 -15.43 10.25
CA SER A 237 14.52 -14.70 10.74
C SER A 237 14.44 -14.32 12.20
N ARG A 238 15.61 -14.17 12.84
CA ARG A 238 15.73 -13.62 14.19
C ARG A 238 15.46 -12.11 14.19
N PHE A 239 15.17 -11.54 15.35
CA PHE A 239 14.78 -10.13 15.51
C PHE A 239 15.67 -9.14 14.74
N VAL A 240 17.00 -9.20 14.95
CA VAL A 240 17.93 -8.26 14.30
C VAL A 240 17.86 -8.33 12.77
N GLU A 241 17.79 -9.54 12.22
CA GLU A 241 17.71 -9.74 10.77
C GLU A 241 16.37 -9.27 10.21
N ARG A 242 15.25 -9.50 10.92
CA ARG A 242 13.93 -8.97 10.55
C ARG A 242 13.93 -7.46 10.43
N GLU A 243 14.63 -6.76 11.31
CA GLU A 243 14.69 -5.29 11.28
C GLU A 243 15.62 -4.74 10.21
N THR A 244 16.67 -5.48 9.87
CA THR A 244 17.70 -4.98 8.94
C THR A 244 17.55 -5.45 7.50
N THR A 245 16.80 -6.54 7.26
CA THR A 245 16.62 -7.16 5.94
C THR A 245 15.15 -7.44 5.69
N LYS A 246 14.58 -6.79 4.69
CA LYS A 246 13.14 -6.87 4.36
C LYS A 246 12.95 -7.01 2.85
N LYS A 247 11.82 -7.57 2.41
CA LYS A 247 11.32 -7.35 1.05
C LYS A 247 10.51 -6.05 1.06
N PHE A 248 10.70 -5.21 0.05
CA PHE A 248 9.95 -3.96 -0.11
C PHE A 248 9.10 -4.02 -1.37
N TYR A 249 7.84 -3.64 -1.24
CA TYR A 249 6.87 -3.59 -2.32
C TYR A 249 6.31 -2.19 -2.47
N PHE A 250 5.95 -1.83 -3.69
CA PHE A 250 5.30 -0.55 -3.99
C PHE A 250 3.80 -0.65 -3.69
N VAL A 251 3.23 0.45 -3.23
CA VAL A 251 1.79 0.52 -2.91
C VAL A 251 0.90 0.43 -4.13
N ASP A 252 1.48 0.62 -5.33
CA ASP A 252 0.77 0.57 -6.60
C ASP A 252 1.68 0.08 -7.73
N ASN A 253 1.13 -0.77 -8.62
CA ASN A 253 1.87 -1.33 -9.75
C ASN A 253 2.27 -0.26 -10.78
N GLY A 254 1.44 0.76 -10.98
CA GLY A 254 1.76 1.84 -11.91
C GLY A 254 2.99 2.63 -11.49
N LEU A 255 3.14 2.88 -10.17
CA LEU A 255 4.35 3.52 -9.65
C LEU A 255 5.58 2.63 -9.84
N LEU A 256 5.50 1.33 -9.52
CA LEU A 256 6.61 0.40 -9.74
C LEU A 256 7.01 0.33 -11.21
N ASN A 257 6.03 0.31 -12.12
CA ASN A 257 6.24 0.23 -13.57
C ASN A 257 7.00 1.43 -14.17
N LEU A 258 7.08 2.55 -13.46
CA LEU A 258 7.89 3.70 -13.90
C LEU A 258 9.38 3.42 -13.87
N PHE A 259 9.84 2.49 -13.04
CA PHE A 259 11.26 2.21 -12.76
C PHE A 259 11.82 1.00 -13.50
N LEU A 260 10.97 0.12 -14.01
CA LEU A 260 11.38 -1.18 -14.54
C LEU A 260 11.28 -1.25 -16.07
N LEU A 261 12.25 -1.93 -16.71
CA LEU A 261 12.27 -2.21 -18.15
C LEU A 261 11.61 -3.56 -18.47
N ASP A 262 12.03 -4.62 -17.78
CA ASP A 262 11.38 -5.94 -17.80
C ASP A 262 10.70 -6.15 -16.45
N ASN A 263 9.36 -6.04 -16.47
CA ASN A 263 8.60 -5.83 -15.26
C ASN A 263 7.58 -6.92 -14.93
N GLN A 264 7.31 -7.85 -15.82
CA GLN A 264 6.16 -8.76 -15.72
C GLN A 264 6.13 -9.55 -14.39
N SER A 265 7.24 -10.21 -14.05
CA SER A 265 7.31 -10.98 -12.80
C SER A 265 7.31 -10.10 -11.56
N ALA A 266 7.96 -8.92 -11.63
CA ALA A 266 7.98 -7.98 -10.52
C ALA A 266 6.59 -7.36 -10.26
N LEU A 267 5.86 -7.00 -11.31
CA LEU A 267 4.49 -6.51 -11.21
C LEU A 267 3.52 -7.57 -10.67
N LEU A 268 3.71 -8.86 -11.06
CA LEU A 268 2.89 -9.94 -10.53
C LEU A 268 3.10 -10.12 -9.02
N GLU A 269 4.34 -10.20 -8.58
CA GLU A 269 4.64 -10.36 -7.16
C GLU A 269 4.20 -9.12 -6.36
N ASN A 270 4.41 -7.91 -6.92
CA ASN A 270 3.97 -6.67 -6.27
C ASN A 270 2.44 -6.58 -6.12
N ILE A 271 1.66 -6.96 -7.14
CA ILE A 271 0.20 -6.93 -7.04
C ILE A 271 -0.33 -7.95 -6.03
N CYS A 272 0.34 -9.12 -5.92
CA CYS A 272 0.04 -10.10 -4.87
C CYS A 272 0.35 -9.52 -3.49
N ALA A 273 1.50 -8.86 -3.32
CA ALA A 273 1.88 -8.20 -2.07
C ALA A 273 0.87 -7.12 -1.66
N ILE A 274 0.44 -6.26 -2.61
CA ILE A 274 -0.57 -5.22 -2.37
C ILE A 274 -1.87 -5.84 -1.85
N GLU A 275 -2.38 -6.86 -2.55
CA GLU A 275 -3.63 -7.51 -2.19
C GLU A 275 -3.57 -8.20 -0.83
N LEU A 276 -2.48 -8.92 -0.55
CA LEU A 276 -2.26 -9.58 0.74
C LEU A 276 -2.06 -8.57 1.87
N ARG A 277 -1.37 -7.45 1.60
CA ARG A 277 -1.20 -6.37 2.57
C ARG A 277 -2.54 -5.70 2.92
N LYS A 278 -3.40 -5.47 1.94
CA LYS A 278 -4.77 -4.96 2.17
C LYS A 278 -5.60 -5.90 3.04
N ARG A 279 -5.45 -7.22 2.85
CA ARG A 279 -6.21 -8.26 3.56
C ARG A 279 -5.70 -8.51 4.98
N TYR A 280 -4.39 -8.62 5.15
CA TYR A 280 -3.77 -9.15 6.37
C TYR A 280 -2.89 -8.14 7.12
N GLY A 281 -2.70 -6.94 6.58
CA GLY A 281 -1.92 -5.89 7.24
C GLY A 281 -0.50 -6.32 7.58
N ASP A 282 -0.09 -6.11 8.83
CA ASP A 282 1.25 -6.45 9.33
C ASP A 282 1.44 -7.95 9.63
N LYS A 283 0.41 -8.77 9.46
CA LYS A 283 0.43 -10.24 9.65
C LYS A 283 0.93 -10.98 8.41
N LEU A 284 1.34 -10.25 7.39
CA LEU A 284 1.92 -10.76 6.15
C LEU A 284 3.44 -10.83 6.27
N TYR A 285 4.00 -12.00 5.97
CA TYR A 285 5.43 -12.30 5.97
C TYR A 285 5.85 -12.92 4.64
N TYR A 286 7.15 -12.96 4.36
CA TYR A 286 7.75 -13.94 3.47
C TYR A 286 8.47 -15.01 4.32
N TYR A 287 8.77 -16.16 3.74
CA TYR A 287 9.53 -17.19 4.41
C TYR A 287 10.82 -17.47 3.63
N LEU A 288 11.95 -17.28 4.27
CA LEU A 288 13.27 -17.57 3.70
C LEU A 288 14.16 -18.19 4.78
N HIS A 289 14.47 -19.45 4.60
CA HIS A 289 15.45 -20.19 5.41
C HIS A 289 16.23 -21.15 4.51
N ASN A 290 15.81 -22.41 4.36
CA ASN A 290 16.33 -23.38 3.41
C ASN A 290 15.49 -23.43 2.10
N ILE A 291 14.38 -22.74 2.08
CA ILE A 291 13.46 -22.54 0.95
C ILE A 291 13.02 -21.09 0.94
N GLU A 292 12.52 -20.63 -0.19
CA GLU A 292 11.87 -19.32 -0.30
C GLU A 292 10.39 -19.51 -0.64
N VAL A 293 9.51 -18.85 0.16
CA VAL A 293 8.10 -18.68 -0.13
C VAL A 293 7.78 -17.20 -0.10
N ASP A 294 7.18 -16.69 -1.19
CA ASP A 294 7.01 -15.26 -1.40
C ASP A 294 6.14 -14.62 -0.32
N PHE A 295 5.04 -15.28 0.05
CA PHE A 295 4.10 -14.78 1.03
C PHE A 295 3.62 -15.88 1.97
N TYR A 296 3.65 -15.59 3.26
CA TYR A 296 3.17 -16.47 4.32
C TYR A 296 2.33 -15.69 5.32
N VAL A 297 1.13 -16.17 5.60
CA VAL A 297 0.21 -15.63 6.60
C VAL A 297 -0.01 -16.68 7.67
N PRO A 298 0.77 -16.65 8.78
CA PRO A 298 0.75 -17.69 9.81
C PRO A 298 -0.61 -17.87 10.48
N GLU A 299 -1.34 -16.76 10.70
CA GLU A 299 -2.64 -16.80 11.38
C GLU A 299 -3.74 -17.49 10.55
N GLU A 300 -3.56 -17.57 9.23
CA GLU A 300 -4.46 -18.23 8.29
C GLU A 300 -3.95 -19.61 7.84
N ASP A 301 -2.78 -20.04 8.32
CA ASP A 301 -2.09 -21.24 7.83
C ASP A 301 -2.00 -21.23 6.28
N MET A 302 -1.71 -20.06 5.70
CA MET A 302 -1.75 -19.84 4.25
C MET A 302 -0.40 -19.43 3.70
N ALA A 303 -0.04 -20.03 2.55
CA ALA A 303 1.13 -19.63 1.77
C ALA A 303 0.75 -19.33 0.32
N VAL A 304 1.42 -18.32 -0.26
CA VAL A 304 1.21 -17.91 -1.65
C VAL A 304 2.55 -17.72 -2.34
N GLN A 305 2.69 -18.31 -3.53
CA GLN A 305 3.80 -18.07 -4.47
C GLN A 305 3.30 -17.24 -5.65
N ALA A 306 4.16 -16.39 -6.21
CA ALA A 306 3.87 -15.59 -7.39
C ALA A 306 4.80 -15.97 -8.53
N SER A 307 4.30 -16.76 -9.49
CA SER A 307 5.06 -17.22 -10.65
C SER A 307 4.40 -16.79 -11.95
N TYR A 308 5.05 -15.90 -12.72
CA TYR A 308 4.44 -15.33 -13.93
C TYR A 308 4.03 -16.41 -14.94
N ARG A 309 4.86 -17.47 -15.08
CA ARG A 309 4.56 -18.65 -15.89
C ARG A 309 5.11 -19.91 -15.23
N LEU A 310 4.36 -20.98 -15.33
CA LEU A 310 4.77 -22.34 -14.95
C LEU A 310 5.14 -23.17 -16.18
N SER A 311 5.88 -22.56 -17.13
CA SER A 311 6.13 -23.09 -18.47
C SER A 311 7.05 -24.30 -18.51
N ASP A 312 7.85 -24.55 -17.50
CA ASP A 312 8.78 -25.66 -17.45
C ASP A 312 8.68 -26.47 -16.15
N LYS A 313 9.04 -27.77 -16.25
CA LYS A 313 8.98 -28.68 -15.11
C LYS A 313 9.86 -28.27 -13.93
N SER A 314 10.94 -27.56 -14.18
CA SER A 314 11.87 -27.11 -13.13
C SER A 314 11.24 -25.99 -12.31
N THR A 315 10.58 -25.04 -12.94
CA THR A 315 9.83 -23.97 -12.28
C THR A 315 8.67 -24.53 -11.47
N ILE A 316 7.84 -25.40 -12.08
CA ILE A 316 6.74 -26.07 -11.38
C ILE A 316 7.26 -26.76 -10.11
N LYS A 317 8.31 -27.60 -10.28
CA LYS A 317 8.89 -28.34 -9.17
C LYS A 317 9.38 -27.42 -8.07
N ARG A 318 10.07 -26.34 -8.41
CA ARG A 318 10.60 -25.38 -7.43
C ARG A 318 9.48 -24.74 -6.59
N GLU A 319 8.43 -24.26 -7.25
CA GLU A 319 7.31 -23.58 -6.57
C GLU A 319 6.51 -24.56 -5.69
N VAL A 320 6.22 -25.76 -6.21
CA VAL A 320 5.51 -26.81 -5.48
C VAL A 320 6.36 -27.32 -4.30
N ASP A 321 7.63 -27.68 -4.54
CA ASP A 321 8.54 -28.17 -3.48
C ASP A 321 8.70 -27.15 -2.34
N ALA A 322 8.70 -25.85 -2.64
CA ALA A 322 8.79 -24.81 -1.62
C ALA A 322 7.56 -24.80 -0.71
N LEU A 323 6.36 -24.88 -1.27
CA LEU A 323 5.11 -24.94 -0.49
C LEU A 323 4.99 -26.22 0.31
N VAL A 324 5.34 -27.37 -0.26
CA VAL A 324 5.35 -28.67 0.44
C VAL A 324 6.32 -28.66 1.61
N LYS A 325 7.53 -28.18 1.42
CA LYS A 325 8.52 -28.07 2.51
C LYS A 325 8.08 -27.11 3.61
N LEU A 326 7.43 -26.01 3.24
CA LEU A 326 6.84 -25.11 4.24
C LEU A 326 5.71 -25.83 5.01
N HIS A 327 4.83 -26.57 4.31
CA HIS A 327 3.74 -27.34 4.93
C HIS A 327 4.26 -28.37 5.93
N MET A 328 5.38 -29.04 5.63
CA MET A 328 6.01 -29.98 6.55
C MET A 328 6.52 -29.31 7.84
N ALA A 329 6.98 -28.08 7.76
CA ALA A 329 7.48 -27.31 8.90
C ALA A 329 6.36 -26.56 9.65
N HIS A 330 5.40 -26.05 8.91
CA HIS A 330 4.26 -25.26 9.36
C HIS A 330 3.03 -25.71 8.58
N PRO A 331 2.16 -26.56 9.16
CA PRO A 331 0.99 -27.10 8.45
C PRO A 331 0.14 -26.00 7.82
N LEU A 332 -0.08 -26.11 6.51
CA LEU A 332 -0.86 -25.13 5.74
C LEU A 332 -2.27 -25.68 5.50
N LYS A 333 -3.27 -24.83 5.69
CA LYS A 333 -4.65 -25.06 5.26
C LYS A 333 -4.89 -24.63 3.81
N LYS A 334 -4.09 -23.65 3.32
CA LYS A 334 -4.24 -23.09 1.99
C LYS A 334 -2.87 -22.84 1.37
N ALA A 335 -2.65 -23.40 0.20
CA ALA A 335 -1.45 -23.17 -0.60
C ALA A 335 -1.87 -22.74 -2.01
N VAL A 336 -1.34 -21.61 -2.49
CA VAL A 336 -1.71 -21.03 -3.79
C VAL A 336 -0.48 -20.64 -4.57
N ILE A 337 -0.46 -20.96 -5.85
CA ILE A 337 0.48 -20.37 -6.81
C ILE A 337 -0.31 -19.42 -7.71
N VAL A 338 -0.07 -18.14 -7.58
CA VAL A 338 -0.69 -17.10 -8.41
C VAL A 338 0.13 -16.96 -9.68
N THR A 339 -0.52 -17.16 -10.83
CA THR A 339 0.11 -17.06 -12.15
C THR A 339 -0.50 -15.94 -12.97
N ARG A 340 0.09 -15.67 -14.15
CA ARG A 340 -0.53 -14.72 -15.08
C ARG A 340 -1.85 -15.24 -15.61
N ASP A 341 -1.88 -16.49 -16.15
CA ASP A 341 -3.02 -17.03 -16.88
C ASP A 341 -3.27 -18.54 -16.65
N GLU A 342 -2.31 -19.28 -16.03
CA GLU A 342 -2.45 -20.72 -15.85
C GLU A 342 -3.36 -21.07 -14.67
N GLU A 343 -4.13 -22.14 -14.84
CA GLU A 343 -5.07 -22.66 -13.83
C GLU A 343 -4.97 -24.18 -13.76
N THR A 344 -4.60 -24.72 -12.58
CA THR A 344 -4.55 -26.17 -12.32
C THR A 344 -4.51 -26.41 -10.80
N THR A 345 -4.46 -27.65 -10.37
CA THR A 345 -4.26 -28.02 -8.96
C THR A 345 -3.24 -29.14 -8.87
N PHE A 346 -2.28 -29.03 -7.96
CA PHE A 346 -1.35 -30.11 -7.60
C PHE A 346 -1.76 -30.70 -6.26
N ASN A 347 -1.53 -31.99 -6.07
CA ASN A 347 -1.72 -32.67 -4.80
C ASN A 347 -0.42 -33.39 -4.45
N GLU A 348 0.33 -32.86 -3.49
CA GLU A 348 1.63 -33.39 -3.08
C GLU A 348 1.69 -33.50 -1.56
N GLU A 349 2.12 -34.67 -1.04
CA GLU A 349 2.29 -34.94 0.39
C GLU A 349 1.06 -34.54 1.26
N GLY A 350 -0.14 -34.72 0.71
CA GLY A 350 -1.40 -34.38 1.38
C GLY A 350 -1.79 -32.89 1.33
N LEU A 351 -1.00 -32.04 0.67
CA LEU A 351 -1.30 -30.63 0.44
C LEU A 351 -1.90 -30.43 -0.93
N ALA A 352 -3.10 -29.85 -1.00
CA ALA A 352 -3.66 -29.32 -2.24
C ALA A 352 -3.08 -27.92 -2.52
N ILE A 353 -2.50 -27.73 -3.70
CA ILE A 353 -1.89 -26.48 -4.13
C ILE A 353 -2.67 -25.99 -5.35
N ASP A 354 -3.41 -24.89 -5.17
CA ASP A 354 -4.19 -24.30 -6.24
C ASP A 354 -3.34 -23.34 -7.08
N VAL A 355 -3.33 -23.54 -8.38
CA VAL A 355 -2.73 -22.60 -9.35
C VAL A 355 -3.86 -21.76 -9.93
N VAL A 356 -3.79 -20.44 -9.74
CA VAL A 356 -4.89 -19.54 -10.07
C VAL A 356 -4.38 -18.31 -10.84
N PRO A 357 -5.05 -17.95 -11.97
CA PRO A 357 -4.77 -16.68 -12.65
C PRO A 357 -4.96 -15.49 -11.72
N VAL A 358 -4.03 -14.54 -11.75
CA VAL A 358 -4.04 -13.39 -10.83
C VAL A 358 -5.33 -12.57 -10.93
N TRP A 359 -5.87 -12.33 -12.13
CA TRP A 359 -7.12 -11.60 -12.31
C TRP A 359 -8.32 -12.29 -11.63
N LYS A 360 -8.33 -13.63 -11.63
CA LYS A 360 -9.35 -14.44 -10.96
C LYS A 360 -9.14 -14.44 -9.45
N TRP A 361 -7.88 -14.56 -9.01
CA TRP A 361 -7.51 -14.54 -7.59
C TRP A 361 -7.85 -13.22 -6.91
N LEU A 362 -7.63 -12.06 -7.59
CA LEU A 362 -7.98 -10.73 -7.09
C LEU A 362 -9.50 -10.51 -6.95
N LEU A 363 -10.30 -11.23 -7.72
CA LEU A 363 -11.77 -11.17 -7.70
C LEU A 363 -12.42 -12.24 -6.81
N SER A 364 -11.61 -13.16 -6.27
CA SER A 364 -12.12 -14.18 -5.36
C SER A 364 -12.60 -13.53 -4.06
N PRO A 365 -13.82 -13.85 -3.59
CA PRO A 365 -14.32 -13.31 -2.34
C PRO A 365 -13.36 -13.67 -1.20
N MET A 366 -13.15 -12.72 -0.30
CA MET A 366 -12.54 -13.04 0.97
C MET A 366 -13.49 -14.00 1.69
N ASN A 367 -13.09 -15.26 1.86
CA ASN A 367 -13.78 -16.11 2.82
C ASN A 367 -13.48 -15.50 4.19
N ASN A 368 -14.49 -14.85 4.78
CA ASN A 368 -14.50 -14.46 6.17
C ASN A 368 -14.52 -15.71 7.05
#